data_061850118874d482260527d405b6d07d
#
_entry.id   061850118874d482260527d405b6d07d
#
_cell.length_a   1.000
_cell.length_b   1.000
_cell.length_c   1.000
_cell.angle_alpha   90.00
_cell.angle_beta   90.00
_cell.angle_gamma   90.00
#
_symmetry.space_group_name_H-M   'P 1'
#
loop_
_entity.id
_entity.type
_entity.pdbx_description
1 polymer ?
#
loop_
_entity_poly.entity_id
_entity_poly.type
_entity_poly.pdbx_seq_one_letter_code
_entity_poly.pdbx_strand_id
1 'polypeptide(L)'
;HRQAQSQRARTLGMLLLPLEADFSIPLRRAPNVKEACAEAYGVGEEPSVVSLRELLGVIGAHEWRKKGVDIPVLGDRIHPHYGVFSPVRGEYIGLVAEAPLPTMKLAFDIGTGTGVLAAVLAKRGVKHVIATDQDPRALACARQNIARLGLLGRVEVVETDLFPEGRAPLIVCNPPWLPARANSPLEHAIYDPQSRMLLGFLNGLAAHLEPGGEGWLI
;
A
#
# COMPACT_ATOMS: atom_id res chain seq x y z
N HIS A 1 22.15 17.40 -4.23
CA HIS A 1 21.16 16.92 -3.27
C HIS A 1 21.02 15.37 -3.32
N ARG A 2 20.75 14.76 -4.49
CA ARG A 2 20.58 13.31 -4.67
C ARG A 2 21.81 12.48 -4.23
N GLN A 3 23.02 12.93 -4.56
CA GLN A 3 24.26 12.24 -4.20
C GLN A 3 24.46 12.21 -2.68
N ALA A 4 24.23 13.31 -1.98
CA ALA A 4 24.32 13.37 -0.51
C ALA A 4 23.28 12.47 0.17
N GLN A 5 22.05 12.40 -0.36
CA GLN A 5 21.02 11.49 0.15
C GLN A 5 21.40 10.02 -0.08
N SER A 6 21.92 9.67 -1.26
CA SER A 6 22.40 8.32 -1.55
C SER A 6 23.55 7.92 -0.64
N GLN A 7 24.51 8.81 -0.41
CA GLN A 7 25.64 8.56 0.47
C GLN A 7 25.19 8.40 1.94
N ARG A 8 24.28 9.25 2.41
CA ARG A 8 23.68 9.12 3.74
C ARG A 8 22.95 7.78 3.90
N ALA A 9 22.13 7.39 2.91
CA ALA A 9 21.41 6.13 2.94
C ALA A 9 22.36 4.92 3.00
N ARG A 10 23.46 4.98 2.24
CA ARG A 10 24.51 3.94 2.28
C ARG A 10 25.19 3.88 3.65
N THR A 11 25.59 5.02 4.21
CA THR A 11 26.21 5.09 5.54
C THR A 11 25.28 4.53 6.62
N LEU A 12 24.00 4.93 6.63
CA LEU A 12 23.01 4.42 7.59
C LEU A 12 22.74 2.91 7.40
N GLY A 13 22.85 2.41 6.17
CA GLY A 13 22.73 0.99 5.87
C GLY A 13 23.91 0.15 6.38
N MET A 14 25.06 0.75 6.63
CA MET A 14 26.25 0.09 7.18
C MET A 14 26.28 0.08 8.72
N LEU A 15 25.48 0.91 9.37
CA LEU A 15 25.37 0.94 10.83
C LEU A 15 24.36 -0.13 11.26
N LEU A 16 24.87 -1.17 11.90
CA LEU A 16 24.07 -2.30 12.35
C LEU A 16 23.76 -2.17 13.84
N LEU A 17 22.54 -2.48 14.21
CA LEU A 17 22.01 -2.43 15.57
C LEU A 17 21.53 -3.81 15.99
N PRO A 18 21.94 -4.33 17.15
CA PRO A 18 21.37 -5.54 17.69
C PRO A 18 19.96 -5.25 18.23
N LEU A 19 19.06 -6.20 18.00
CA LEU A 19 17.73 -6.28 18.60
C LEU A 19 17.64 -7.57 19.40
N GLU A 20 17.16 -7.48 20.62
CA GLU A 20 16.80 -8.65 21.42
C GLU A 20 15.56 -9.33 20.83
N ALA A 21 15.22 -10.54 21.30
CA ALA A 21 14.04 -11.27 20.84
C ALA A 21 12.73 -10.49 20.99
N ASP A 22 12.64 -9.58 21.96
CA ASP A 22 11.49 -8.69 22.18
C ASP A 22 11.61 -7.34 21.47
N PHE A 23 12.55 -7.23 20.51
CA PHE A 23 12.89 -6.01 19.78
C PHE A 23 13.43 -4.85 20.64
N SER A 24 13.85 -5.10 21.88
CA SER A 24 14.58 -4.08 22.63
C SER A 24 16.00 -3.90 22.06
N ILE A 25 16.47 -2.66 22.06
CA ILE A 25 17.84 -2.33 21.66
C ILE A 25 18.68 -2.32 22.94
N PRO A 26 19.74 -3.16 23.07
CA PRO A 26 20.55 -3.24 24.28
C PRO A 26 21.56 -2.08 24.38
N LEU A 27 21.11 -0.87 24.16
CA LEU A 27 21.91 0.35 24.25
C LEU A 27 21.30 1.32 25.27
N ARG A 28 22.16 1.96 26.06
CA ARG A 28 21.73 2.99 27.02
C ARG A 28 21.05 4.15 26.24
N ARG A 29 19.86 4.52 26.65
CA ARG A 29 19.05 5.58 26.04
C ARG A 29 18.51 5.25 24.61
N ALA A 30 18.47 3.99 24.22
CA ALA A 30 17.81 3.61 22.99
C ALA A 30 16.30 3.95 23.06
N PRO A 31 15.71 4.37 21.95
CA PRO A 31 14.25 4.54 21.88
C PRO A 31 13.54 3.19 22.03
N ASN A 32 12.30 3.22 22.50
CA ASN A 32 11.44 2.04 22.45
C ASN A 32 10.94 1.85 21.03
N VAL A 33 11.33 0.74 20.39
CA VAL A 33 10.95 0.41 19.01
C VAL A 33 10.13 -0.89 18.91
N LYS A 34 9.76 -1.49 20.06
CA LYS A 34 9.12 -2.80 20.13
C LYS A 34 7.84 -2.88 19.30
N GLU A 35 6.94 -1.91 19.46
CA GLU A 35 5.68 -1.87 18.71
C GLU A 35 5.94 -1.73 17.22
N ALA A 36 6.82 -0.81 16.82
CA ALA A 36 7.16 -0.58 15.42
C ALA A 36 7.76 -1.83 14.76
N CYS A 37 8.68 -2.51 15.47
CA CYS A 37 9.29 -3.75 14.99
C CYS A 37 8.27 -4.91 14.95
N ALA A 38 7.42 -5.05 15.96
CA ALA A 38 6.38 -6.08 15.97
C ALA A 38 5.37 -5.90 14.81
N GLU A 39 5.01 -4.67 14.46
CA GLU A 39 4.19 -4.37 13.30
C GLU A 39 4.87 -4.72 11.97
N ALA A 40 6.18 -4.51 11.87
CA ALA A 40 6.94 -4.73 10.65
C ALA A 40 7.35 -6.20 10.43
N TYR A 41 7.75 -6.86 11.51
CA TYR A 41 8.39 -8.19 11.47
C TYR A 41 7.55 -9.30 12.07
N GLY A 42 6.45 -8.97 12.76
CA GLY A 42 5.65 -9.94 13.52
C GLY A 42 6.20 -10.18 14.92
N VAL A 43 5.93 -11.36 15.48
CA VAL A 43 6.41 -11.74 16.80
C VAL A 43 7.89 -12.04 16.72
N GLY A 44 8.70 -11.40 17.58
CA GLY A 44 10.12 -11.70 17.69
C GLY A 44 10.35 -13.00 18.43
N GLU A 45 11.14 -13.89 17.83
CA GLU A 45 11.47 -15.21 18.40
C GLU A 45 12.92 -15.30 18.84
N GLU A 46 13.82 -14.64 18.10
CA GLU A 46 15.27 -14.68 18.32
C GLU A 46 15.90 -13.28 18.23
N PRO A 47 17.05 -13.06 18.89
CA PRO A 47 17.84 -11.86 18.69
C PRO A 47 18.26 -11.71 17.23
N SER A 48 18.27 -10.48 16.74
CA SER A 48 18.57 -10.18 15.34
C SER A 48 19.43 -8.93 15.20
N VAL A 49 19.82 -8.62 13.97
CA VAL A 49 20.58 -7.42 13.65
C VAL A 49 19.87 -6.70 12.53
N VAL A 50 19.64 -5.40 12.72
CA VAL A 50 18.98 -4.55 11.72
C VAL A 50 19.86 -3.36 11.36
N SER A 51 19.81 -2.90 10.10
CA SER A 51 20.49 -1.65 9.75
C SER A 51 19.76 -0.44 10.33
N LEU A 52 20.49 0.59 10.73
CA LEU A 52 19.87 1.84 11.20
C LEU A 52 18.95 2.44 10.14
N ARG A 53 19.27 2.30 8.85
CA ARG A 53 18.41 2.76 7.75
C ARG A 53 17.05 2.07 7.78
N GLU A 54 17.07 0.76 7.91
CA GLU A 54 15.84 -0.04 7.97
C GLU A 54 15.02 0.27 9.20
N LEU A 55 15.66 0.30 10.36
CA LEU A 55 14.99 0.62 11.63
C LEU A 55 14.32 2.01 11.60
N LEU A 56 14.98 3.02 11.03
CA LEU A 56 14.36 4.33 10.84
C LEU A 56 13.15 4.28 9.89
N GLY A 57 13.18 3.41 8.87
CA GLY A 57 12.04 3.15 7.99
C GLY A 57 10.88 2.52 8.74
N VAL A 58 11.16 1.53 9.57
CA VAL A 58 10.16 0.85 10.44
C VAL A 58 9.51 1.83 11.42
N ILE A 59 10.31 2.62 12.11
CA ILE A 59 9.81 3.66 13.03
C ILE A 59 8.96 4.69 12.27
N GLY A 60 9.43 5.16 11.13
CA GLY A 60 8.69 6.11 10.31
C GLY A 60 7.34 5.56 9.84
N ALA A 61 7.30 4.31 9.39
CA ALA A 61 6.05 3.65 8.98
C ALA A 61 5.06 3.49 10.14
N HIS A 62 5.56 3.12 11.33
CA HIS A 62 4.74 3.05 12.55
C HIS A 62 4.12 4.40 12.92
N GLU A 63 4.91 5.48 12.90
CA GLU A 63 4.40 6.83 13.16
C GLU A 63 3.35 7.26 12.12
N TRP A 64 3.57 6.96 10.83
CA TRP A 64 2.58 7.22 9.78
C TRP A 64 1.31 6.39 9.97
N ARG A 65 1.43 5.12 10.37
CA ARG A 65 0.27 4.28 10.69
C ARG A 65 -0.54 4.86 11.84
N LYS A 66 0.11 5.31 12.92
CA LYS A 66 -0.57 5.93 14.08
C LYS A 66 -1.25 7.24 13.69
N LYS A 67 -0.53 8.12 13.02
CA LYS A 67 -1.02 9.44 12.63
C LYS A 67 -2.08 9.37 11.53
N GLY A 68 -1.91 8.47 10.59
CA GLY A 68 -2.66 8.42 9.32
C GLY A 68 -2.28 9.52 8.35
N VAL A 69 -2.58 9.29 7.07
CA VAL A 69 -2.45 10.25 5.98
C VAL A 69 -3.82 10.86 5.73
N ASP A 70 -3.93 12.15 5.81
CA ASP A 70 -5.17 12.88 5.53
C ASP A 70 -5.52 12.76 4.03
N ILE A 71 -6.76 12.35 3.75
CA ILE A 71 -7.30 12.22 2.40
C ILE A 71 -8.52 13.12 2.29
N PRO A 72 -8.35 14.36 1.80
CA PRO A 72 -9.42 15.36 1.80
C PRO A 72 -10.71 14.88 1.15
N VAL A 73 -10.62 14.11 0.06
CA VAL A 73 -11.77 13.56 -0.66
C VAL A 73 -12.59 12.58 0.19
N LEU A 74 -11.95 11.87 1.10
CA LEU A 74 -12.63 10.98 2.05
C LEU A 74 -13.20 11.75 3.26
N GLY A 75 -12.67 12.95 3.55
CA GLY A 75 -12.89 13.66 4.80
C GLY A 75 -12.36 12.91 6.00
N ASP A 76 -11.38 12.06 5.81
CA ASP A 76 -10.84 11.14 6.81
C ASP A 76 -9.40 10.74 6.43
N ARG A 77 -8.76 9.88 7.24
CA ARG A 77 -7.38 9.44 7.08
C ARG A 77 -7.29 7.99 6.64
N ILE A 78 -6.23 7.68 5.92
CA ILE A 78 -5.78 6.32 5.62
C ILE A 78 -4.56 6.01 6.51
N HIS A 79 -4.56 4.84 7.13
CA HIS A 79 -3.50 4.37 8.01
C HIS A 79 -2.66 3.28 7.29
N PRO A 80 -1.54 3.64 6.65
CA PRO A 80 -0.73 2.69 5.91
C PRO A 80 0.02 1.74 6.84
N HIS A 81 0.10 0.46 6.47
CA HIS A 81 0.95 -0.50 7.16
C HIS A 81 2.38 -0.44 6.62
N TYR A 82 3.34 -0.95 7.41
CA TYR A 82 4.72 -1.12 6.94
C TYR A 82 4.77 -1.98 5.68
N GLY A 83 5.52 -1.52 4.67
CA GLY A 83 5.65 -2.22 3.39
C GLY A 83 4.49 -1.98 2.40
N VAL A 84 3.44 -1.25 2.79
CA VAL A 84 2.33 -0.87 1.91
C VAL A 84 2.52 0.57 1.43
N PHE A 85 2.23 0.84 0.15
CA PHE A 85 2.38 2.18 -0.42
C PHE A 85 1.54 3.20 0.34
N SER A 86 2.21 4.21 0.89
CA SER A 86 1.54 5.28 1.64
C SER A 86 1.05 6.37 0.69
N PRO A 87 -0.24 6.77 0.72
CA PRO A 87 -0.83 7.76 -0.18
C PRO A 87 -0.49 9.21 0.20
N VAL A 88 0.77 9.48 0.56
CA VAL A 88 1.25 10.82 0.96
C VAL A 88 1.20 11.81 -0.20
N ARG A 89 1.40 11.34 -1.44
CA ARG A 89 1.21 12.12 -2.65
C ARG A 89 -0.18 11.81 -3.19
N GLY A 90 -1.13 12.68 -2.92
CA GLY A 90 -2.55 12.45 -3.17
C GLY A 90 -3.05 12.87 -4.56
N GLU A 91 -2.17 13.32 -5.47
CA GLU A 91 -2.58 13.84 -6.78
C GLU A 91 -3.39 12.80 -7.58
N TYR A 92 -2.94 11.55 -7.57
CA TYR A 92 -3.63 10.46 -8.24
C TYR A 92 -5.01 10.15 -7.64
N ILE A 93 -5.17 10.36 -6.34
CA ILE A 93 -6.46 10.19 -5.66
C ILE A 93 -7.45 11.26 -6.11
N GLY A 94 -6.96 12.50 -6.29
CA GLY A 94 -7.74 13.61 -6.84
C GLY A 94 -8.27 13.30 -8.25
N LEU A 95 -7.43 12.72 -9.12
CA LEU A 95 -7.86 12.31 -10.46
C LEU A 95 -9.04 11.32 -10.41
N VAL A 96 -8.95 10.29 -9.57
CA VAL A 96 -10.05 9.32 -9.39
C VAL A 96 -11.26 9.97 -8.73
N ALA A 97 -11.06 10.93 -7.85
CA ALA A 97 -12.15 11.63 -7.19
C ALA A 97 -12.96 12.55 -8.11
N GLU A 98 -12.32 13.13 -9.12
CA GLU A 98 -12.92 14.16 -9.99
C GLU A 98 -13.38 13.60 -11.34
N ALA A 99 -12.74 12.53 -11.86
CA ALA A 99 -13.12 11.93 -13.14
C ALA A 99 -14.59 11.51 -13.19
N PRO A 100 -15.34 11.74 -14.28
CA PRO A 100 -16.70 11.26 -14.41
C PRO A 100 -16.78 9.75 -14.22
N LEU A 101 -17.63 9.26 -13.32
CA LEU A 101 -17.81 7.83 -13.11
C LEU A 101 -18.66 7.22 -14.24
N PRO A 102 -18.16 6.19 -14.95
CA PRO A 102 -18.94 5.51 -15.99
C PRO A 102 -20.04 4.63 -15.38
N THR A 103 -19.95 4.34 -14.10
CA THR A 103 -20.89 3.45 -13.41
C THR A 103 -21.03 3.81 -11.93
N MET A 104 -22.18 3.44 -11.37
CA MET A 104 -22.44 3.46 -9.93
C MET A 104 -22.70 2.04 -9.38
N LYS A 105 -22.54 0.99 -10.19
CA LYS A 105 -22.90 -0.38 -9.79
C LYS A 105 -21.71 -1.14 -9.23
N LEU A 106 -20.69 -1.34 -10.04
CA LEU A 106 -19.53 -2.20 -9.74
C LEU A 106 -18.24 -1.55 -10.26
N ALA A 107 -17.17 -1.62 -9.47
CA ALA A 107 -15.81 -1.29 -9.91
C ALA A 107 -14.82 -2.28 -9.33
N PHE A 108 -13.70 -2.49 -10.02
CA PHE A 108 -12.54 -3.21 -9.52
C PHE A 108 -11.41 -2.23 -9.22
N ASP A 109 -10.74 -2.41 -8.08
CA ASP A 109 -9.51 -1.70 -7.70
C ASP A 109 -8.37 -2.71 -7.62
N ILE A 110 -7.53 -2.74 -8.66
CA ILE A 110 -6.48 -3.74 -8.85
C ILE A 110 -5.18 -3.29 -8.21
N GLY A 111 -4.64 -4.10 -7.28
CA GLY A 111 -3.49 -3.71 -6.47
C GLY A 111 -3.85 -2.62 -5.47
N THR A 112 -4.88 -2.88 -4.68
CA THR A 112 -5.53 -1.87 -3.84
C THR A 112 -4.63 -1.25 -2.75
N GLY A 113 -3.57 -1.94 -2.35
CA GLY A 113 -2.62 -1.47 -1.36
C GLY A 113 -3.30 -1.09 -0.03
N THR A 114 -3.41 0.20 0.26
CA THR A 114 -4.08 0.72 1.45
C THR A 114 -5.61 0.72 1.39
N GLY A 115 -6.20 0.40 0.25
CA GLY A 115 -7.64 0.49 0.02
C GLY A 115 -8.13 1.90 -0.32
N VAL A 116 -7.23 2.86 -0.55
CA VAL A 116 -7.61 4.28 -0.71
C VAL A 116 -8.47 4.52 -1.95
N LEU A 117 -8.15 3.94 -3.11
CA LEU A 117 -8.94 4.13 -4.32
C LEU A 117 -10.29 3.45 -4.23
N ALA A 118 -10.34 2.22 -3.70
CA ALA A 118 -11.60 1.54 -3.41
C ALA A 118 -12.51 2.37 -2.47
N ALA A 119 -11.93 2.96 -1.42
CA ALA A 119 -12.66 3.83 -0.50
C ALA A 119 -13.20 5.09 -1.20
N VAL A 120 -12.41 5.72 -2.07
CA VAL A 120 -12.84 6.88 -2.86
C VAL A 120 -14.00 6.52 -3.79
N LEU A 121 -13.90 5.43 -4.54
CA LEU A 121 -14.98 4.96 -5.42
C LEU A 121 -16.27 4.68 -4.64
N ALA A 122 -16.18 4.01 -3.50
CA ALA A 122 -17.32 3.74 -2.63
C ALA A 122 -17.94 5.03 -2.05
N LYS A 123 -17.12 5.99 -1.62
CA LYS A 123 -17.59 7.31 -1.13
C LYS A 123 -18.26 8.13 -2.25
N ARG A 124 -17.80 8.01 -3.48
CA ARG A 124 -18.42 8.62 -4.66
C ARG A 124 -19.76 7.97 -5.06
N GLY A 125 -20.15 6.88 -4.42
CA GLY A 125 -21.45 6.25 -4.60
C GLY A 125 -21.43 4.95 -5.39
N VAL A 126 -20.27 4.41 -5.79
CA VAL A 126 -20.17 3.05 -6.34
C VAL A 126 -20.69 2.07 -5.28
N LYS A 127 -21.70 1.26 -5.65
CA LYS A 127 -22.41 0.40 -4.71
C LYS A 127 -21.58 -0.79 -4.25
N HIS A 128 -20.77 -1.33 -5.15
CA HIS A 128 -19.90 -2.46 -4.86
C HIS A 128 -18.52 -2.23 -5.49
N VAL A 129 -17.47 -2.35 -4.70
CA VAL A 129 -16.08 -2.27 -5.16
C VAL A 129 -15.36 -3.54 -4.73
N ILE A 130 -14.79 -4.27 -5.68
CA ILE A 130 -13.91 -5.40 -5.39
C ILE A 130 -12.47 -4.89 -5.47
N ALA A 131 -11.82 -4.88 -4.32
CA ALA A 131 -10.46 -4.41 -4.14
C ALA A 131 -9.52 -5.60 -4.03
N THR A 132 -8.56 -5.72 -4.94
CA THR A 132 -7.70 -6.90 -5.02
C THR A 132 -6.25 -6.58 -4.69
N ASP A 133 -5.57 -7.51 -4.05
CA ASP A 133 -4.12 -7.49 -3.86
C ASP A 133 -3.62 -8.94 -3.67
N GLN A 134 -2.33 -9.17 -3.91
CA GLN A 134 -1.68 -10.45 -3.62
C GLN A 134 -0.84 -10.41 -2.34
N ASP A 135 -0.49 -9.21 -1.84
CA ASP A 135 0.31 -9.06 -0.62
C ASP A 135 -0.59 -9.14 0.63
N PRO A 136 -0.40 -10.11 1.53
CA PRO A 136 -1.15 -10.22 2.77
C PRO A 136 -1.12 -8.95 3.64
N ARG A 137 -0.03 -8.17 3.59
CA ARG A 137 0.09 -6.90 4.33
C ARG A 137 -0.82 -5.83 3.73
N ALA A 138 -0.88 -5.73 2.40
CA ALA A 138 -1.77 -4.82 1.70
C ALA A 138 -3.23 -5.18 1.98
N LEU A 139 -3.58 -6.46 1.91
CA LEU A 139 -4.93 -6.95 2.22
C LEU A 139 -5.34 -6.61 3.66
N ALA A 140 -4.46 -6.87 4.64
CA ALA A 140 -4.72 -6.51 6.03
C ALA A 140 -4.89 -5.00 6.22
N CYS A 141 -4.05 -4.20 5.55
CA CYS A 141 -4.11 -2.74 5.55
C CYS A 141 -5.43 -2.23 4.96
N ALA A 142 -5.79 -2.70 3.77
CA ALA A 142 -7.03 -2.34 3.09
C ALA A 142 -8.26 -2.68 3.95
N ARG A 143 -8.35 -3.91 4.47
CA ARG A 143 -9.46 -4.35 5.33
C ARG A 143 -9.61 -3.46 6.57
N GLN A 144 -8.51 -3.10 7.24
CA GLN A 144 -8.56 -2.22 8.42
C GLN A 144 -9.02 -0.80 8.04
N ASN A 145 -8.51 -0.21 6.97
CA ASN A 145 -8.93 1.12 6.51
C ASN A 145 -10.39 1.13 6.08
N ILE A 146 -10.84 0.14 5.30
CA ILE A 146 -12.23 0.02 4.84
C ILE A 146 -13.19 -0.15 6.04
N ALA A 147 -12.83 -0.97 7.04
CA ALA A 147 -13.62 -1.14 8.26
C ALA A 147 -13.71 0.18 9.04
N ARG A 148 -12.58 0.87 9.24
CA ARG A 148 -12.51 2.14 9.96
C ARG A 148 -13.32 3.25 9.28
N LEU A 149 -13.34 3.27 7.94
CA LEU A 149 -14.14 4.21 7.15
C LEU A 149 -15.63 3.84 7.07
N GLY A 150 -16.06 2.72 7.67
CA GLY A 150 -17.45 2.25 7.64
C GLY A 150 -17.92 1.77 6.26
N LEU A 151 -17.00 1.25 5.43
CA LEU A 151 -17.27 0.88 4.03
C LEU A 151 -17.38 -0.62 3.79
N LEU A 152 -17.38 -1.47 4.83
CA LEU A 152 -17.48 -2.94 4.73
C LEU A 152 -18.68 -3.44 3.91
N GLY A 153 -19.79 -2.70 3.89
CA GLY A 153 -20.97 -3.04 3.09
C GLY A 153 -20.85 -2.68 1.60
N ARG A 154 -19.77 -2.02 1.18
CA ARG A 154 -19.57 -1.54 -0.20
C ARG A 154 -18.24 -1.99 -0.82
N VAL A 155 -17.24 -2.28 -0.02
CA VAL A 155 -15.91 -2.68 -0.48
C VAL A 155 -15.60 -4.07 0.03
N GLU A 156 -15.36 -4.98 -0.90
CA GLU A 156 -14.89 -6.34 -0.65
C GLU A 156 -13.39 -6.41 -0.97
N VAL A 157 -12.58 -6.89 -0.01
CA VAL A 157 -11.12 -7.03 -0.18
C VAL A 157 -10.77 -8.50 -0.40
N VAL A 158 -10.33 -8.81 -1.61
CA VAL A 158 -10.09 -10.16 -2.10
C VAL A 158 -8.61 -10.39 -2.37
N GLU A 159 -8.10 -11.55 -1.94
CA GLU A 159 -6.76 -12.01 -2.25
C GLU A 159 -6.74 -12.66 -3.62
N THR A 160 -6.11 -12.01 -4.59
CA THR A 160 -5.91 -12.57 -5.93
C THR A 160 -4.76 -11.87 -6.65
N ASP A 161 -4.16 -12.56 -7.61
CA ASP A 161 -3.17 -11.97 -8.50
C ASP A 161 -3.87 -11.19 -9.63
N LEU A 162 -3.88 -9.88 -9.51
CA LEU A 162 -4.53 -8.93 -10.41
C LEU A 162 -6.07 -8.98 -10.34
N PHE A 163 -6.74 -9.62 -11.28
CA PHE A 163 -8.18 -9.50 -11.47
C PHE A 163 -8.99 -10.50 -10.63
N PRO A 164 -10.13 -10.08 -10.07
CA PRO A 164 -11.10 -10.99 -9.53
C PRO A 164 -11.87 -11.67 -10.67
N GLU A 165 -12.70 -12.66 -10.33
CA GLU A 165 -13.59 -13.28 -11.29
C GLU A 165 -14.64 -12.29 -11.84
N GLY A 166 -15.01 -12.47 -13.12
CA GLY A 166 -16.06 -11.69 -13.75
C GLY A 166 -15.57 -10.45 -14.50
N ARG A 167 -16.49 -9.52 -14.72
CA ARG A 167 -16.28 -8.28 -15.45
C ARG A 167 -16.85 -7.10 -14.68
N ALA A 168 -16.23 -5.93 -14.85
CA ALA A 168 -16.74 -4.68 -14.29
C ALA A 168 -16.80 -3.58 -15.34
N PRO A 169 -17.72 -2.63 -15.20
CA PRO A 169 -17.79 -1.48 -16.09
C PRO A 169 -16.71 -0.42 -15.78
N LEU A 170 -16.05 -0.51 -14.64
CA LEU A 170 -14.90 0.33 -14.28
C LEU A 170 -13.82 -0.53 -13.59
N ILE A 171 -12.61 -0.44 -14.09
CA ILE A 171 -11.43 -1.08 -13.49
C ILE A 171 -10.35 -0.03 -13.29
N VAL A 172 -9.89 0.15 -12.05
CA VAL A 172 -8.86 1.13 -11.68
C VAL A 172 -7.61 0.40 -11.23
N CYS A 173 -6.45 0.90 -11.61
CA CYS A 173 -5.15 0.38 -11.17
C CYS A 173 -4.13 1.51 -11.03
N ASN A 174 -3.43 1.55 -9.91
CA ASN A 174 -2.23 2.35 -9.71
C ASN A 174 -1.04 1.42 -9.44
N PRO A 175 -0.39 0.87 -10.49
CA PRO A 175 0.68 -0.11 -10.32
C PRO A 175 1.97 0.57 -9.84
N PRO A 176 2.92 -0.20 -9.28
CA PRO A 176 4.28 0.28 -9.12
C PRO A 176 4.89 0.65 -10.48
N TRP A 177 5.54 1.81 -10.57
CA TRP A 177 6.00 2.37 -11.86
C TRP A 177 7.47 2.13 -12.19
N LEU A 178 8.27 1.63 -11.23
CA LEU A 178 9.71 1.47 -11.43
C LEU A 178 10.06 0.02 -11.77
N PRO A 179 10.54 -0.27 -13.01
CA PRO A 179 10.87 -1.63 -13.45
C PRO A 179 12.22 -2.09 -12.88
N ALA A 180 12.37 -2.11 -11.57
CA ALA A 180 13.58 -2.54 -10.87
C ALA A 180 13.25 -3.59 -9.81
N ARG A 181 14.29 -4.26 -9.27
CA ARG A 181 14.10 -5.21 -8.17
C ARG A 181 14.02 -4.46 -6.83
N ALA A 182 13.04 -4.81 -6.04
CA ALA A 182 12.94 -4.36 -4.66
C ALA A 182 14.02 -5.02 -3.80
N ASN A 183 14.67 -4.25 -2.92
CA ASN A 183 15.66 -4.75 -1.97
C ASN A 183 15.13 -4.72 -0.51
N SER A 184 13.92 -4.24 -0.32
CA SER A 184 13.25 -4.19 0.99
C SER A 184 11.74 -4.29 0.83
N PRO A 185 10.98 -4.66 1.87
CA PRO A 185 9.52 -4.68 1.84
C PRO A 185 8.89 -3.33 1.43
N LEU A 186 9.49 -2.21 1.85
CA LEU A 186 9.06 -0.86 1.45
C LEU A 186 9.22 -0.60 -0.06
N GLU A 187 10.20 -1.21 -0.67
CA GLU A 187 10.49 -1.05 -2.09
C GLU A 187 9.53 -1.88 -2.97
N HIS A 188 8.97 -2.99 -2.47
CA HIS A 188 7.99 -3.79 -3.22
C HIS A 188 6.74 -3.00 -3.64
N ALA A 189 6.37 -2.00 -2.85
CA ALA A 189 5.25 -1.11 -3.17
C ALA A 189 5.54 -0.06 -4.27
N ILE A 190 6.81 0.03 -4.73
CA ILE A 190 7.27 1.05 -5.69
C ILE A 190 7.86 0.40 -6.94
N TYR A 191 8.45 -0.80 -6.80
CA TYR A 191 9.16 -1.49 -7.86
C TYR A 191 8.32 -2.63 -8.43
N ASP A 192 8.20 -2.65 -9.76
CA ASP A 192 7.56 -3.72 -10.54
C ASP A 192 8.62 -4.40 -11.42
N PRO A 193 9.28 -5.47 -10.95
CA PRO A 193 10.30 -6.16 -11.73
C PRO A 193 9.75 -6.59 -13.08
N GLN A 194 10.41 -6.16 -14.16
CA GLN A 194 10.03 -6.44 -15.55
C GLN A 194 8.63 -5.90 -15.92
N SER A 195 8.10 -4.93 -15.19
CA SER A 195 6.75 -4.38 -15.37
C SER A 195 5.65 -5.46 -15.37
N ARG A 196 5.80 -6.49 -14.52
CA ARG A 196 4.91 -7.66 -14.48
C ARG A 196 3.47 -7.27 -14.18
N MET A 197 3.26 -6.41 -13.18
CA MET A 197 1.94 -5.96 -12.79
C MET A 197 1.31 -5.10 -13.87
N LEU A 198 2.05 -4.13 -14.41
CA LEU A 198 1.58 -3.26 -15.48
C LEU A 198 1.20 -4.06 -16.73
N LEU A 199 2.08 -4.96 -17.19
CA LEU A 199 1.81 -5.81 -18.36
C LEU A 199 0.66 -6.78 -18.11
N GLY A 200 0.59 -7.39 -16.93
CA GLY A 200 -0.51 -8.26 -16.54
C GLY A 200 -1.85 -7.53 -16.53
N PHE A 201 -1.88 -6.31 -15.99
CA PHE A 201 -3.07 -5.45 -16.02
C PHE A 201 -3.50 -5.14 -17.44
N LEU A 202 -2.60 -4.65 -18.30
CA LEU A 202 -2.92 -4.30 -19.69
C LEU A 202 -3.40 -5.50 -20.49
N ASN A 203 -2.78 -6.66 -20.34
CA ASN A 203 -3.14 -7.88 -21.06
C ASN A 203 -4.47 -8.48 -20.58
N GLY A 204 -4.80 -8.36 -19.30
CA GLY A 204 -6.04 -8.88 -18.73
C GLY A 204 -7.24 -7.94 -18.84
N LEU A 205 -7.01 -6.63 -19.08
CA LEU A 205 -8.04 -5.61 -18.99
C LEU A 205 -9.24 -5.88 -19.88
N ALA A 206 -9.03 -6.21 -21.16
CA ALA A 206 -10.11 -6.47 -22.12
C ALA A 206 -10.98 -7.69 -21.76
N ALA A 207 -10.41 -8.68 -21.08
CA ALA A 207 -11.15 -9.86 -20.63
C ALA A 207 -12.07 -9.57 -19.43
N HIS A 208 -11.72 -8.56 -18.62
CA HIS A 208 -12.42 -8.22 -17.39
C HIS A 208 -13.25 -6.94 -17.45
N LEU A 209 -13.17 -6.18 -18.55
CA LEU A 209 -14.07 -5.06 -18.80
C LEU A 209 -15.41 -5.52 -19.40
N GLU A 210 -16.50 -4.92 -18.92
CA GLU A 210 -17.79 -4.99 -19.61
C GLU A 210 -17.72 -4.24 -20.95
N PRO A 211 -18.60 -4.59 -21.92
CA PRO A 211 -18.71 -3.81 -23.16
C PRO A 211 -19.01 -2.33 -22.86
N GLY A 212 -18.15 -1.45 -23.37
CA GLY A 212 -18.24 0.01 -23.10
C GLY A 212 -17.72 0.44 -21.73
N GLY A 213 -17.11 -0.47 -20.97
CA GLY A 213 -16.46 -0.16 -19.70
C GLY A 213 -15.14 0.58 -19.89
N GLU A 214 -14.64 1.17 -18.80
CA GLU A 214 -13.43 1.96 -18.76
C GLU A 214 -12.36 1.33 -17.86
N GLY A 215 -11.11 1.34 -18.31
CA GLY A 215 -9.93 1.02 -17.51
C GLY A 215 -9.15 2.29 -17.20
N TRP A 216 -8.98 2.58 -15.92
CA TRP A 216 -8.19 3.74 -15.46
C TRP A 216 -6.84 3.27 -14.93
N LEU A 217 -5.79 3.64 -15.66
CA LEU A 217 -4.40 3.42 -15.26
C LEU A 217 -3.83 4.76 -14.77
N ILE A 218 -3.29 4.77 -13.57
CA ILE A 218 -2.91 6.01 -12.86
C ILE A 218 -1.42 6.00 -12.56
#